data_25d75dd647df25bec8a924aa6ab313a5
#
_entry.id   25d75dd647df25bec8a924aa6ab313a5
#
_cell.length_a   1.000
_cell.length_b   1.000
_cell.length_c   1.000
_cell.angle_alpha   90.00
_cell.angle_beta   90.00
_cell.angle_gamma   90.00
#
_symmetry.space_group_name_H-M   'P 1'
#
loop_
_entity.id
_entity.type
_entity.pdbx_description
1 polymer ?
#
loop_
_entity_poly.entity_id
_entity_poly.type
_entity_poly.pdbx_seq_one_letter_code
_entity_poly.pdbx_strand_id
1 'polypeptide(L)'
;MTSHAVAERFDFADTLAHTKPDAPTLCEPWTAAQLAAHVILRERSLTQAANRLPVDAARRWSNDRIIHYAETVPYDELVRRVHNGPPWWSPLAVPAVADRVNLLEYVVHHEDARRAGPEPSAPRDIGADRRMAIWSQLRLAARLTLRQAPVGVVLVDPHGEEAVARKPVDGQSVVVSGDPVELTLVAFGRQRVATVDYSGDATSVAQLVSAPIKL
;
A
#
# COMPACT_ATOMS: atom_id res chain seq x y z
N MET A 1 -22.34 3.43 -8.94
CA MET A 1 -21.12 4.10 -8.41
C MET A 1 -19.93 3.28 -8.85
N THR A 2 -18.91 3.91 -9.42
CA THR A 2 -17.68 3.22 -9.81
C THR A 2 -16.91 2.82 -8.55
N SER A 3 -16.42 1.58 -8.46
CA SER A 3 -15.59 1.12 -7.34
C SER A 3 -14.30 1.94 -7.26
N HIS A 4 -13.95 2.43 -6.08
CA HIS A 4 -12.72 3.19 -5.84
C HIS A 4 -11.47 2.34 -6.06
N ALA A 5 -11.52 1.05 -5.72
CA ALA A 5 -10.43 0.11 -5.99
C ALA A 5 -10.23 -0.10 -7.50
N VAL A 6 -11.32 -0.17 -8.28
CA VAL A 6 -11.22 -0.27 -9.75
C VAL A 6 -10.61 0.99 -10.35
N ALA A 7 -11.03 2.16 -9.89
CA ALA A 7 -10.45 3.43 -10.36
C ALA A 7 -8.95 3.52 -10.01
N GLU A 8 -8.57 3.18 -8.77
CA GLU A 8 -7.15 3.18 -8.34
C GLU A 8 -6.30 2.17 -9.13
N ARG A 9 -6.87 1.02 -9.46
CA ARG A 9 -6.20 0.01 -10.28
C ARG A 9 -5.95 0.51 -11.70
N PHE A 10 -6.88 1.25 -12.30
CA PHE A 10 -6.69 1.84 -13.63
C PHE A 10 -5.58 2.88 -13.61
N ASP A 11 -5.58 3.78 -12.61
CA ASP A 11 -4.53 4.78 -12.45
C ASP A 11 -3.16 4.12 -12.23
N PHE A 12 -3.11 3.03 -11.46
CA PHE A 12 -1.88 2.23 -11.25
C PHE A 12 -1.41 1.57 -12.54
N ALA A 13 -2.30 0.95 -13.31
CA ALA A 13 -1.95 0.34 -14.58
C ALA A 13 -1.44 1.37 -15.60
N ASP A 14 -2.02 2.56 -15.62
CA ASP A 14 -1.53 3.68 -16.45
C ASP A 14 -0.12 4.11 -16.03
N THR A 15 0.14 4.23 -14.73
CA THR A 15 1.49 4.50 -14.21
C THR A 15 2.48 3.43 -14.66
N LEU A 16 2.12 2.15 -14.54
CA LEU A 16 2.99 1.05 -14.99
C LEU A 16 3.26 1.11 -16.50
N ALA A 17 2.26 1.47 -17.32
CA ALA A 17 2.43 1.59 -18.76
C ALA A 17 3.50 2.64 -19.16
N HIS A 18 3.70 3.65 -18.32
CA HIS A 18 4.72 4.70 -18.51
C HIS A 18 6.03 4.44 -17.74
N THR A 19 6.10 3.33 -17.00
CA THR A 19 7.26 2.94 -16.20
C THR A 19 8.04 1.82 -16.91
N LYS A 20 9.38 1.85 -16.87
CA LYS A 20 10.19 0.77 -17.40
C LYS A 20 10.02 -0.50 -16.56
N PRO A 21 10.07 -1.71 -17.16
CA PRO A 21 9.89 -2.97 -16.44
C PRO A 21 10.92 -3.20 -15.33
N ASP A 22 12.14 -2.70 -15.50
CA ASP A 22 13.27 -2.80 -14.57
C ASP A 22 13.36 -1.62 -13.60
N ALA A 23 12.45 -0.65 -13.66
CA ALA A 23 12.45 0.49 -12.75
C ALA A 23 12.28 0.01 -11.29
N PRO A 24 13.00 0.63 -10.34
CA PRO A 24 12.87 0.30 -8.92
C PRO A 24 11.48 0.64 -8.39
N THR A 25 11.09 -0.02 -7.28
CA THR A 25 9.89 0.30 -6.52
C THR A 25 10.23 0.46 -5.03
N LEU A 26 9.33 1.03 -4.24
CA LEU A 26 9.51 1.08 -2.78
C LEU A 26 9.35 -0.28 -2.10
N CYS A 27 8.89 -1.29 -2.82
CA CYS A 27 8.86 -2.70 -2.39
C CYS A 27 10.18 -3.41 -2.67
N GLU A 28 11.30 -2.86 -2.20
CA GLU A 28 12.61 -3.49 -2.43
C GLU A 28 12.63 -4.98 -2.06
N PRO A 29 13.24 -5.85 -2.89
CA PRO A 29 14.03 -5.53 -4.09
C PRO A 29 13.23 -5.58 -5.42
N TRP A 30 11.91 -5.43 -5.40
CA TRP A 30 11.09 -5.63 -6.59
C TRP A 30 11.19 -4.48 -7.60
N THR A 31 11.27 -4.87 -8.87
CA THR A 31 11.11 -3.98 -10.03
C THR A 31 9.63 -3.74 -10.32
N ALA A 32 9.32 -2.79 -11.21
CA ALA A 32 7.94 -2.52 -11.66
C ALA A 32 7.27 -3.78 -12.26
N ALA A 33 8.00 -4.61 -13.01
CA ALA A 33 7.48 -5.88 -13.53
C ALA A 33 7.13 -6.86 -12.41
N GLN A 34 7.96 -6.98 -11.38
CA GLN A 34 7.72 -7.86 -10.23
C GLN A 34 6.57 -7.34 -9.35
N LEU A 35 6.46 -6.02 -9.19
CA LEU A 35 5.33 -5.41 -8.50
C LEU A 35 4.00 -5.69 -9.23
N ALA A 36 3.96 -5.54 -10.55
CA ALA A 36 2.79 -5.91 -11.37
C ALA A 36 2.46 -7.40 -11.23
N ALA A 37 3.47 -8.27 -11.29
CA ALA A 37 3.32 -9.72 -11.10
C ALA A 37 2.75 -10.05 -9.72
N HIS A 38 3.22 -9.37 -8.65
CA HIS A 38 2.70 -9.53 -7.29
C HIS A 38 1.20 -9.25 -7.22
N VAL A 39 0.76 -8.10 -7.72
CA VAL A 39 -0.65 -7.70 -7.71
C VAL A 39 -1.52 -8.72 -8.46
N ILE A 40 -1.10 -9.14 -9.65
CA ILE A 40 -1.83 -10.14 -10.46
C ILE A 40 -1.94 -11.49 -9.73
N LEU A 41 -0.84 -11.99 -9.16
CA LEU A 41 -0.83 -13.27 -8.47
C LEU A 41 -1.67 -13.21 -7.19
N ARG A 42 -1.66 -12.08 -6.47
CA ARG A 42 -2.49 -11.84 -5.30
C ARG A 42 -3.99 -11.91 -5.62
N GLU A 43 -4.41 -11.37 -6.76
CA GLU A 43 -5.81 -11.37 -7.19
C GLU A 43 -6.29 -12.75 -7.66
N ARG A 44 -5.40 -13.58 -8.15
CA ARG A 44 -5.71 -14.88 -8.77
C ARG A 44 -5.50 -16.07 -7.85
N SER A 45 -4.83 -15.89 -6.73
CA SER A 45 -4.45 -17.00 -5.86
C SER A 45 -4.81 -16.71 -4.40
N LEU A 46 -5.72 -17.48 -3.84
CA LEU A 46 -5.98 -17.50 -2.40
C LEU A 46 -4.73 -17.93 -1.60
N THR A 47 -3.75 -18.59 -2.25
CA THR A 47 -2.49 -18.99 -1.62
C THR A 47 -1.58 -17.82 -1.30
N GLN A 48 -1.77 -16.65 -1.91
CA GLN A 48 -1.06 -15.43 -1.52
C GLN A 48 -1.50 -14.91 -0.14
N ALA A 49 -2.69 -15.25 0.33
CA ALA A 49 -3.07 -15.02 1.73
C ALA A 49 -2.20 -15.84 2.70
N ALA A 50 -1.65 -16.97 2.25
CA ALA A 50 -0.72 -17.78 3.02
C ALA A 50 0.66 -17.11 3.25
N ASN A 51 1.01 -16.07 2.46
CA ASN A 51 2.24 -15.29 2.67
C ASN A 51 2.20 -14.46 3.96
N ARG A 52 1.06 -14.36 4.60
CA ARG A 52 0.92 -13.79 5.94
C ARG A 52 1.29 -14.78 7.04
N LEU A 53 1.54 -16.03 6.70
CA LEU A 53 2.07 -17.02 7.65
C LEU A 53 3.56 -16.73 7.89
N PRO A 54 4.06 -16.79 9.14
CA PRO A 54 5.44 -16.45 9.51
C PRO A 54 6.42 -17.57 9.19
N VAL A 55 6.35 -18.12 7.97
CA VAL A 55 7.24 -19.21 7.54
C VAL A 55 8.11 -18.66 6.40
N ASP A 56 9.40 -18.50 6.68
CA ASP A 56 10.38 -17.97 5.70
C ASP A 56 10.40 -18.77 4.39
N ALA A 57 10.11 -20.06 4.45
CA ALA A 57 10.00 -20.91 3.26
C ALA A 57 8.80 -20.50 2.37
N ALA A 58 7.65 -20.15 2.96
CA ALA A 58 6.48 -19.70 2.21
C ALA A 58 6.71 -18.33 1.56
N ARG A 59 7.42 -17.44 2.27
CA ARG A 59 7.82 -16.13 1.71
C ARG A 59 8.78 -16.29 0.54
N ARG A 60 9.83 -17.12 0.66
CA ARG A 60 10.78 -17.40 -0.45
C ARG A 60 10.04 -17.99 -1.65
N TRP A 61 9.25 -19.02 -1.45
CA TRP A 61 8.47 -19.63 -2.53
C TRP A 61 7.55 -18.66 -3.25
N SER A 62 6.89 -17.76 -2.49
CA SER A 62 6.05 -16.71 -3.07
C SER A 62 6.86 -15.72 -3.87
N ASN A 63 8.00 -15.27 -3.35
CA ASN A 63 8.89 -14.34 -4.04
C ASN A 63 9.43 -14.96 -5.34
N ASP A 64 9.88 -16.21 -5.30
CA ASP A 64 10.35 -16.94 -6.49
C ASP A 64 9.26 -17.04 -7.56
N ARG A 65 8.00 -17.25 -7.16
CA ARG A 65 6.86 -17.24 -8.09
C ARG A 65 6.62 -15.88 -8.72
N ILE A 66 6.75 -14.81 -7.96
CA ILE A 66 6.60 -13.43 -8.46
C ILE A 66 7.69 -13.15 -9.49
N ILE A 67 8.95 -13.47 -9.17
CA ILE A 67 10.10 -13.29 -10.06
C ILE A 67 9.88 -14.09 -11.35
N HIS A 68 9.62 -15.40 -11.23
CA HIS A 68 9.40 -16.26 -12.39
C HIS A 68 8.23 -15.77 -13.27
N TYR A 69 7.13 -15.32 -12.68
CA TYR A 69 6.00 -14.79 -13.43
C TYR A 69 6.34 -13.49 -14.15
N ALA A 70 7.12 -12.61 -13.51
CA ALA A 70 7.59 -11.36 -14.14
C ALA A 70 8.57 -11.61 -15.30
N GLU A 71 9.38 -12.68 -15.23
CA GLU A 71 10.34 -13.05 -16.27
C GLU A 71 9.69 -13.77 -17.47
N THR A 72 8.60 -14.50 -17.23
CA THR A 72 7.95 -15.33 -18.27
C THR A 72 6.80 -14.64 -18.99
N VAL A 73 6.24 -13.58 -18.43
CA VAL A 73 5.12 -12.84 -19.03
C VAL A 73 5.64 -11.50 -19.55
N PRO A 74 5.42 -11.13 -20.82
CA PRO A 74 5.78 -9.83 -21.36
C PRO A 74 5.20 -8.68 -20.52
N TYR A 75 5.97 -7.60 -20.35
CA TYR A 75 5.60 -6.50 -19.43
C TYR A 75 4.28 -5.81 -19.83
N ASP A 76 4.06 -5.59 -21.12
CA ASP A 76 2.81 -5.04 -21.64
C ASP A 76 1.59 -5.92 -21.30
N GLU A 77 1.80 -7.26 -21.30
CA GLU A 77 0.79 -8.21 -20.86
C GLU A 77 0.56 -8.14 -19.34
N LEU A 78 1.60 -7.94 -18.52
CA LEU A 78 1.45 -7.73 -17.09
C LEU A 78 0.63 -6.45 -16.82
N VAL A 79 0.95 -5.35 -17.49
CA VAL A 79 0.21 -4.08 -17.38
C VAL A 79 -1.25 -4.27 -17.76
N ARG A 80 -1.51 -4.96 -18.88
CA ARG A 80 -2.88 -5.26 -19.34
C ARG A 80 -3.65 -6.11 -18.31
N ARG A 81 -2.99 -7.09 -17.68
CA ARG A 81 -3.60 -7.92 -16.62
C ARG A 81 -3.91 -7.14 -15.37
N VAL A 82 -3.04 -6.21 -14.95
CA VAL A 82 -3.34 -5.29 -13.85
C VAL A 82 -4.54 -4.43 -14.22
N HIS A 83 -4.58 -3.85 -15.40
CA HIS A 83 -5.71 -3.04 -15.87
C HIS A 83 -7.03 -3.83 -15.86
N ASN A 84 -7.05 -5.06 -16.38
CA ASN A 84 -8.24 -5.90 -16.47
C ASN A 84 -8.71 -6.44 -15.10
N GLY A 85 -7.80 -6.51 -14.12
CA GLY A 85 -8.07 -6.96 -12.76
C GLY A 85 -8.29 -8.45 -12.59
N PRO A 86 -8.89 -8.84 -11.46
CA PRO A 86 -9.10 -10.25 -11.14
C PRO A 86 -10.05 -10.91 -12.14
N PRO A 87 -9.87 -12.22 -12.41
CA PRO A 87 -10.75 -12.94 -13.29
C PRO A 87 -12.16 -13.03 -12.69
N TRP A 88 -13.18 -13.13 -13.54
CA TRP A 88 -14.60 -13.10 -13.15
C TRP A 88 -15.00 -14.10 -12.06
N TRP A 89 -14.30 -15.23 -11.96
CA TRP A 89 -14.52 -16.25 -10.93
C TRP A 89 -13.88 -15.91 -9.58
N SER A 90 -13.02 -14.91 -9.52
CA SER A 90 -12.40 -14.48 -8.26
C SER A 90 -13.41 -13.71 -7.40
N PRO A 91 -13.49 -13.99 -6.08
CA PRO A 91 -14.29 -13.16 -5.17
C PRO A 91 -13.90 -11.68 -5.21
N LEU A 92 -12.64 -11.39 -5.57
CA LEU A 92 -12.11 -10.03 -5.72
C LEU A 92 -12.62 -9.32 -6.98
N ALA A 93 -13.32 -10.01 -7.88
CA ALA A 93 -14.00 -9.38 -9.02
C ALA A 93 -15.28 -8.66 -8.62
N VAL A 94 -15.84 -8.97 -7.44
CA VAL A 94 -17.04 -8.29 -6.91
C VAL A 94 -16.64 -6.90 -6.39
N PRO A 95 -17.20 -5.79 -6.95
CA PRO A 95 -16.75 -4.42 -6.63
C PRO A 95 -16.73 -4.10 -5.13
N ALA A 96 -17.77 -4.48 -4.39
CA ALA A 96 -17.84 -4.22 -2.94
C ALA A 96 -16.78 -4.99 -2.13
N VAL A 97 -16.36 -6.18 -2.61
CA VAL A 97 -15.26 -6.96 -2.00
C VAL A 97 -13.93 -6.35 -2.40
N ALA A 98 -13.76 -5.98 -3.68
CA ALA A 98 -12.57 -5.31 -4.19
C ALA A 98 -12.29 -4.02 -3.40
N ASP A 99 -13.30 -3.17 -3.20
CA ASP A 99 -13.16 -1.93 -2.44
C ASP A 99 -12.65 -2.19 -1.01
N ARG A 100 -13.15 -3.23 -0.34
CA ARG A 100 -12.74 -3.55 1.03
C ARG A 100 -11.36 -4.19 1.16
N VAL A 101 -10.93 -4.94 0.16
CA VAL A 101 -9.72 -5.78 0.25
C VAL A 101 -8.56 -5.19 -0.51
N ASN A 102 -8.83 -4.53 -1.63
CA ASN A 102 -7.80 -4.13 -2.57
C ASN A 102 -7.54 -2.62 -2.62
N LEU A 103 -8.43 -1.76 -2.12
CA LEU A 103 -8.24 -0.31 -2.29
C LEU A 103 -6.90 0.16 -1.70
N LEU A 104 -6.63 -0.16 -0.43
CA LEU A 104 -5.37 0.25 0.21
C LEU A 104 -4.14 -0.42 -0.43
N GLU A 105 -4.27 -1.66 -0.88
CA GLU A 105 -3.18 -2.37 -1.58
C GLU A 105 -2.83 -1.68 -2.90
N TYR A 106 -3.85 -1.32 -3.70
CA TYR A 106 -3.60 -0.59 -4.94
C TYR A 106 -3.01 0.80 -4.68
N VAL A 107 -3.52 1.53 -3.66
CA VAL A 107 -2.97 2.83 -3.26
C VAL A 107 -1.49 2.71 -2.91
N VAL A 108 -1.13 1.76 -2.05
CA VAL A 108 0.27 1.58 -1.62
C VAL A 108 1.16 1.19 -2.79
N HIS A 109 0.75 0.21 -3.59
CA HIS A 109 1.58 -0.26 -4.71
C HIS A 109 1.64 0.72 -5.88
N HIS A 110 0.61 1.53 -6.08
CA HIS A 110 0.66 2.64 -7.01
C HIS A 110 1.72 3.66 -6.58
N GLU A 111 1.72 4.06 -5.31
CA GLU A 111 2.73 4.97 -4.78
C GLU A 111 4.13 4.32 -4.72
N ASP A 112 4.22 3.00 -4.49
CA ASP A 112 5.48 2.25 -4.58
C ASP A 112 6.14 2.37 -5.97
N ALA A 113 5.33 2.34 -7.04
CA ALA A 113 5.84 2.53 -8.41
C ALA A 113 6.18 4.00 -8.71
N ARG A 114 5.41 4.96 -8.15
CA ARG A 114 5.56 6.40 -8.45
C ARG A 114 6.73 7.05 -7.70
N ARG A 115 7.05 6.59 -6.50
CA ARG A 115 7.93 7.31 -5.57
C ARG A 115 9.29 6.66 -5.32
N ALA A 116 9.62 5.60 -6.02
CA ALA A 116 10.92 4.92 -5.84
C ALA A 116 12.09 5.62 -6.54
N GLY A 117 11.84 6.64 -7.34
CA GLY A 117 12.87 7.42 -8.01
C GLY A 117 13.68 8.31 -7.06
N PRO A 118 14.80 8.88 -7.52
CA PRO A 118 15.62 9.80 -6.72
C PRO A 118 14.85 11.07 -6.33
N GLU A 119 13.86 11.46 -7.11
CA GLU A 119 12.90 12.52 -6.81
C GLU A 119 11.51 11.90 -6.70
N PRO A 120 11.02 11.63 -5.48
CA PRO A 120 9.69 11.07 -5.28
C PRO A 120 8.60 11.97 -5.88
N SER A 121 7.66 11.37 -6.58
CA SER A 121 6.53 12.11 -7.16
C SER A 121 5.69 12.78 -6.08
N ALA A 122 5.18 13.97 -6.37
CA ALA A 122 4.27 14.70 -5.48
C ALA A 122 2.97 13.93 -5.18
N PRO A 123 2.30 14.23 -4.05
CA PRO A 123 0.97 13.71 -3.74
C PRO A 123 -0.02 13.90 -4.89
N ARG A 124 -0.91 12.93 -5.08
CA ARG A 124 -1.94 12.95 -6.14
C ARG A 124 -3.21 13.65 -5.68
N ASP A 125 -3.90 14.33 -6.61
CA ASP A 125 -5.29 14.68 -6.42
C ASP A 125 -6.20 13.55 -6.95
N ILE A 126 -6.87 12.85 -6.02
CA ILE A 126 -7.71 11.69 -6.32
C ILE A 126 -9.21 11.93 -6.08
N GLY A 127 -9.59 13.17 -5.76
CA GLY A 127 -10.96 13.55 -5.44
C GLY A 127 -11.41 13.14 -4.02
N ALA A 128 -12.38 13.89 -3.49
CA ALA A 128 -12.83 13.78 -2.09
C ALA A 128 -13.42 12.39 -1.75
N ASP A 129 -14.25 11.85 -2.64
CA ASP A 129 -14.93 10.56 -2.39
C ASP A 129 -13.94 9.41 -2.23
N ARG A 130 -12.88 9.38 -3.06
CA ARG A 130 -11.84 8.35 -2.95
C ARG A 130 -11.01 8.53 -1.69
N ARG A 131 -10.68 9.77 -1.30
CA ARG A 131 -10.02 10.07 -0.02
C ARG A 131 -10.84 9.57 1.17
N MET A 132 -12.14 9.84 1.20
CA MET A 132 -13.02 9.34 2.25
C MET A 132 -13.07 7.81 2.29
N ALA A 133 -13.11 7.14 1.15
CA ALA A 133 -13.08 5.68 1.08
C ALA A 133 -11.76 5.12 1.62
N ILE A 134 -10.61 5.72 1.26
CA ILE A 134 -9.29 5.34 1.77
C ILE A 134 -9.24 5.56 3.29
N TRP A 135 -9.66 6.73 3.79
CA TRP A 135 -9.69 7.02 5.22
C TRP A 135 -10.50 6.01 6.01
N SER A 136 -11.71 5.71 5.52
CA SER A 136 -12.60 4.74 6.15
C SER A 136 -11.96 3.36 6.36
N GLN A 137 -11.15 2.90 5.40
CA GLN A 137 -10.45 1.62 5.49
C GLN A 137 -9.17 1.72 6.31
N LEU A 138 -8.43 2.82 6.15
CA LEU A 138 -7.18 3.05 6.86
C LEU A 138 -7.38 3.03 8.38
N ARG A 139 -8.46 3.63 8.89
CA ARG A 139 -8.77 3.64 10.33
C ARG A 139 -8.83 2.23 10.95
N LEU A 140 -9.22 1.23 10.16
CA LEU A 140 -9.26 -0.17 10.59
C LEU A 140 -7.92 -0.88 10.36
N ALA A 141 -7.34 -0.69 9.18
CA ALA A 141 -6.09 -1.33 8.79
C ALA A 141 -4.92 -0.86 9.66
N ALA A 142 -4.86 0.44 10.00
CA ALA A 142 -3.78 1.03 10.78
C ALA A 142 -3.59 0.38 12.16
N ARG A 143 -4.66 -0.09 12.78
CA ARG A 143 -4.58 -0.82 14.07
C ARG A 143 -3.79 -2.13 13.94
N LEU A 144 -3.81 -2.75 12.77
CA LEU A 144 -3.09 -3.97 12.50
C LEU A 144 -1.66 -3.68 12.04
N THR A 145 -1.49 -2.75 11.12
CA THR A 145 -0.19 -2.44 10.52
C THR A 145 0.74 -1.75 11.52
N LEU A 146 0.23 -0.84 12.34
CA LEU A 146 0.98 -0.09 13.34
C LEU A 146 1.01 -0.74 14.73
N ARG A 147 0.48 -1.97 14.89
CA ARG A 147 0.43 -2.65 16.20
C ARG A 147 1.78 -2.82 16.90
N GLN A 148 2.87 -2.83 16.12
CA GLN A 148 4.24 -2.99 16.60
C GLN A 148 5.05 -1.67 16.54
N ALA A 149 4.41 -0.52 16.23
CA ALA A 149 5.09 0.77 16.28
C ALA A 149 5.70 1.00 17.68
N PRO A 150 6.87 1.61 17.82
CA PRO A 150 7.55 1.77 19.12
C PRO A 150 6.82 2.72 20.08
N VAL A 151 5.95 3.56 19.56
CA VAL A 151 5.17 4.58 20.30
C VAL A 151 3.68 4.47 19.96
N GLY A 152 2.82 5.12 20.73
CA GLY A 152 1.43 5.33 20.36
C GLY A 152 1.30 6.13 19.07
N VAL A 153 0.26 5.86 18.27
CA VAL A 153 0.03 6.56 16.99
C VAL A 153 -1.43 6.94 16.86
N VAL A 154 -1.67 8.22 16.64
CA VAL A 154 -2.97 8.77 16.26
C VAL A 154 -2.85 9.36 14.87
N LEU A 155 -3.70 8.90 13.95
CA LEU A 155 -3.79 9.44 12.60
C LEU A 155 -4.89 10.49 12.57
N VAL A 156 -4.64 11.62 11.89
CA VAL A 156 -5.60 12.72 11.76
C VAL A 156 -5.72 13.11 10.28
N ASP A 157 -6.94 13.06 9.75
CA ASP A 157 -7.21 13.45 8.37
C ASP A 157 -7.31 14.99 8.23
N PRO A 158 -7.39 15.56 7.01
CA PRO A 158 -7.50 17.00 6.79
C PRO A 158 -8.78 17.63 7.36
N HIS A 159 -9.80 16.84 7.70
CA HIS A 159 -11.04 17.30 8.32
C HIS A 159 -10.99 17.28 9.84
N GLY A 160 -9.87 16.81 10.43
CA GLY A 160 -9.70 16.69 11.87
C GLY A 160 -10.31 15.40 12.46
N GLU A 161 -10.71 14.44 11.62
CA GLU A 161 -11.12 13.13 12.12
C GLU A 161 -9.89 12.34 12.63
N GLU A 162 -10.03 11.79 13.83
CA GLU A 162 -8.96 11.04 14.49
C GLU A 162 -9.17 9.53 14.44
N ALA A 163 -8.07 8.80 14.28
CA ALA A 163 -8.04 7.35 14.40
C ALA A 163 -6.86 6.90 15.27
N VAL A 164 -7.15 6.32 16.42
CA VAL A 164 -6.13 5.71 17.29
C VAL A 164 -5.70 4.39 16.65
N ALA A 165 -4.54 4.39 15.98
CA ALA A 165 -3.93 3.22 15.37
C ALA A 165 -3.19 2.38 16.42
N ARG A 166 -2.49 3.01 17.36
CA ARG A 166 -1.85 2.39 18.51
C ARG A 166 -2.05 3.23 19.78
N LYS A 167 -2.43 2.60 20.88
CA LYS A 167 -2.50 3.26 22.18
C LYS A 167 -1.12 3.73 22.62
N PRO A 168 -1.03 4.76 23.48
CA PRO A 168 0.23 5.21 24.05
C PRO A 168 1.08 4.05 24.58
N VAL A 169 2.38 4.09 24.31
CA VAL A 169 3.37 3.15 24.84
C VAL A 169 4.22 3.92 25.84
N ASP A 170 4.27 3.48 27.08
CA ASP A 170 4.95 4.17 28.19
C ASP A 170 4.55 5.66 28.31
N GLY A 171 3.27 5.95 28.05
CA GLY A 171 2.71 7.30 28.05
C GLY A 171 3.03 8.14 26.80
N GLN A 172 3.81 7.62 25.87
CA GLN A 172 4.24 8.33 24.66
C GLN A 172 3.34 8.02 23.46
N SER A 173 3.03 9.07 22.70
CA SER A 173 2.31 8.95 21.42
C SER A 173 2.69 10.07 20.47
N VAL A 174 2.53 9.80 19.18
CA VAL A 174 2.73 10.73 18.08
C VAL A 174 1.43 10.88 17.32
N VAL A 175 1.07 12.11 17.01
CA VAL A 175 -0.01 12.45 16.10
C VAL A 175 0.59 12.61 14.70
N VAL A 176 0.01 11.95 13.72
CA VAL A 176 0.40 12.02 12.30
C VAL A 176 -0.77 12.58 11.51
N SER A 177 -0.60 13.78 10.96
CA SER A 177 -1.66 14.49 10.24
C SER A 177 -1.35 14.59 8.76
N GLY A 178 -2.34 14.36 7.89
CA GLY A 178 -2.14 14.47 6.45
C GLY A 178 -3.27 13.88 5.61
N ASP A 179 -3.07 13.91 4.28
CA ASP A 179 -3.99 13.29 3.33
C ASP A 179 -4.10 11.78 3.58
N PRO A 180 -5.28 11.16 3.40
CA PRO A 180 -5.47 9.71 3.59
C PRO A 180 -4.50 8.82 2.81
N VAL A 181 -4.04 9.22 1.62
CA VAL A 181 -3.00 8.48 0.86
C VAL A 181 -1.68 8.52 1.62
N GLU A 182 -1.27 9.70 2.07
CA GLU A 182 -0.01 9.91 2.79
C GLU A 182 -0.01 9.17 4.14
N LEU A 183 -1.12 9.25 4.87
CA LEU A 183 -1.32 8.49 6.11
C LEU A 183 -1.29 6.97 5.86
N THR A 184 -1.81 6.51 4.70
CA THR A 184 -1.71 5.11 4.30
C THR A 184 -0.25 4.71 4.08
N LEU A 185 0.54 5.55 3.43
CA LEU A 185 1.98 5.30 3.26
C LEU A 185 2.72 5.15 4.59
N VAL A 186 2.43 6.01 5.56
CA VAL A 186 2.98 5.88 6.93
C VAL A 186 2.57 4.54 7.55
N ALA A 187 1.29 4.21 7.50
CA ALA A 187 0.77 2.99 8.12
C ALA A 187 1.31 1.70 7.47
N PHE A 188 1.78 1.78 6.22
CA PHE A 188 2.33 0.66 5.46
C PHE A 188 3.87 0.70 5.34
N GLY A 189 4.56 1.50 6.15
CA GLY A 189 6.02 1.47 6.24
C GLY A 189 6.76 2.32 5.22
N ARG A 190 6.09 3.28 4.59
CA ARG A 190 6.64 4.21 3.60
C ARG A 190 6.81 5.62 4.18
N GLN A 191 7.13 5.74 5.48
CA GLN A 191 7.23 7.01 6.20
C GLN A 191 8.19 8.00 5.54
N ARG A 192 9.26 7.49 4.91
CA ARG A 192 10.34 8.31 4.30
C ARG A 192 9.89 9.11 3.08
N VAL A 193 8.83 8.67 2.41
CA VAL A 193 8.33 9.31 1.18
C VAL A 193 6.93 9.91 1.36
N ALA A 194 6.34 9.75 2.54
CA ALA A 194 5.04 10.31 2.87
C ALA A 194 5.15 11.79 3.22
N THR A 195 4.22 12.59 2.70
CA THR A 195 4.09 14.01 3.00
C THR A 195 3.06 14.19 4.12
N VAL A 196 3.53 14.19 5.37
CA VAL A 196 2.69 14.30 6.57
C VAL A 196 3.35 15.19 7.62
N ASP A 197 2.54 15.71 8.54
CA ASP A 197 3.01 16.42 9.72
C ASP A 197 3.03 15.48 10.93
N TYR A 198 4.13 15.53 11.69
CA TYR A 198 4.29 14.79 12.94
C TYR A 198 4.24 15.75 14.12
N SER A 199 3.41 15.45 15.12
CA SER A 199 3.30 16.20 16.37
C SER A 199 3.47 15.27 17.56
N GLY A 200 4.34 15.66 18.50
CA GLY A 200 4.68 14.88 19.68
C GLY A 200 6.09 15.20 20.18
N ASP A 201 6.57 14.43 21.14
CA ASP A 201 7.97 14.52 21.60
C ASP A 201 8.93 14.15 20.47
N ALA A 202 10.03 14.92 20.31
CA ALA A 202 10.98 14.75 19.22
C ALA A 202 11.60 13.34 19.15
N THR A 203 11.87 12.74 20.31
CA THR A 203 12.39 11.37 20.40
C THR A 203 11.37 10.35 19.91
N SER A 204 10.11 10.51 20.33
CA SER A 204 8.99 9.65 19.90
C SER A 204 8.74 9.75 18.40
N VAL A 205 8.80 10.96 17.84
CA VAL A 205 8.69 11.17 16.39
C VAL A 205 9.84 10.47 15.65
N ALA A 206 11.08 10.65 16.10
CA ALA A 206 12.24 10.00 15.49
C ALA A 206 12.15 8.47 15.55
N GLN A 207 11.66 7.91 16.65
CA GLN A 207 11.42 6.48 16.80
C GLN A 207 10.36 5.97 15.80
N LEU A 208 9.25 6.69 15.63
CA LEU A 208 8.21 6.29 14.68
C LEU A 208 8.70 6.35 13.23
N VAL A 209 9.38 7.45 12.86
CA VAL A 209 9.87 7.66 11.48
C VAL A 209 10.92 6.61 11.09
N SER A 210 11.77 6.18 12.04
CA SER A 210 12.80 5.16 11.79
C SER A 210 12.32 3.72 11.99
N ALA A 211 11.12 3.51 12.52
CA ALA A 211 10.61 2.17 12.82
C ALA A 211 10.41 1.32 11.56
N PRO A 212 10.89 0.06 11.56
CA PRO A 212 10.58 -0.88 10.48
C PRO A 212 9.13 -1.37 10.64
N ILE A 213 8.17 -0.68 10.01
CA ILE A 213 6.78 -1.13 9.96
C ILE A 213 6.70 -2.24 8.91
N LYS A 214 6.58 -3.49 9.38
CA LYS A 214 6.48 -4.69 8.53
C LYS A 214 5.04 -5.20 8.52
N LEU A 215 4.57 -5.53 7.33
CA LEU A 215 3.28 -6.19 7.08
C LEU A 215 3.40 -7.70 7.12
#